data_379ee3abafd95987add061ddf0dd69f5
#
_entry.id   379ee3abafd95987add061ddf0dd69f5
#
_cell.length_a   1.000
_cell.length_b   1.000
_cell.length_c   1.000
_cell.angle_alpha   90.00
_cell.angle_beta   90.00
_cell.angle_gamma   90.00
#
_symmetry.space_group_name_H-M   'P 1'
#
loop_
_entity.id
_entity.type
_entity.pdbx_description
1 polymer ?
#
loop_
_entity_poly.entity_id
_entity_poly.type
_entity_poly.pdbx_seq_one_letter_code
_entity_poly.pdbx_strand_id
1 'polypeptide(L)'
;MNETVSDELKRLRAENARLRALLAQHGIAVDEPENMSPRKPALSLEKKVALFRSLFQGREDVFARRWFSQTTGKSGYQPVCVREWDREFCNKKKFKCAECPNREFQPLGYDDIYRHLEGKDPNGRNVVGVYAILPDNTCRFLCCDFDDKSCEHGYQKDVIAYVGVCRNWGIPAYIERSRSGNGAHVWILFDEPIKAKTAR
;
A
#
# COMPACT_ATOMS: atom_id res chain seq x y z
N MET A 1 24.22 25.45 9.03
CA MET A 1 23.36 26.29 8.16
C MET A 1 22.49 25.34 7.41
N ASN A 2 21.19 25.30 7.74
CA ASN A 2 20.25 24.44 7.05
C ASN A 2 19.87 25.09 5.72
N GLU A 3 20.33 24.49 4.63
CA GLU A 3 19.88 24.85 3.28
C GLU A 3 18.37 24.51 3.21
N THR A 4 17.54 25.45 2.76
CA THR A 4 16.11 25.19 2.66
C THR A 4 15.85 24.26 1.46
N VAL A 5 14.78 23.46 1.52
CA VAL A 5 14.33 22.59 0.40
C VAL A 5 14.18 23.39 -0.90
N SER A 6 13.82 24.69 -0.79
CA SER A 6 13.73 25.62 -1.92
C SER A 6 15.07 25.92 -2.57
N ASP A 7 16.13 26.07 -1.76
CA ASP A 7 17.46 26.41 -2.27
C ASP A 7 18.13 25.19 -2.90
N GLU A 8 17.93 24.02 -2.31
CA GLU A 8 18.37 22.76 -2.91
C GLU A 8 17.67 22.49 -4.24
N LEU A 9 16.37 22.75 -4.34
CA LEU A 9 15.62 22.59 -5.59
C LEU A 9 16.14 23.54 -6.68
N LYS A 10 16.48 24.78 -6.36
CA LYS A 10 17.07 25.73 -7.29
C LYS A 10 18.43 25.25 -7.77
N ARG A 11 19.28 24.75 -6.86
CA ARG A 11 20.60 24.19 -7.18
C ARG A 11 20.49 23.01 -8.14
N LEU A 12 19.61 22.06 -7.84
CA LEU A 12 19.39 20.87 -8.68
C LEU A 12 18.85 21.23 -10.06
N ARG A 13 17.98 22.23 -10.18
CA ARG A 13 17.49 22.71 -11.47
C ARG A 13 18.59 23.35 -12.30
N ALA A 14 19.44 24.17 -11.68
CA ALA A 14 20.58 24.79 -12.35
C ALA A 14 21.59 23.73 -12.83
N GLU A 15 21.92 22.74 -12.00
CA GLU A 15 22.82 21.65 -12.38
C GLU A 15 22.23 20.79 -13.50
N ASN A 16 20.93 20.49 -13.46
CA ASN A 16 20.27 19.75 -14.53
C ASN A 16 20.33 20.51 -15.87
N ALA A 17 20.11 21.82 -15.86
CA ALA A 17 20.22 22.65 -17.05
C ALA A 17 21.65 22.66 -17.60
N ARG A 18 22.67 22.75 -16.73
CA ARG A 18 24.08 22.69 -17.11
C ARG A 18 24.43 21.35 -17.75
N LEU A 19 24.02 20.23 -17.14
CA LEU A 19 24.29 18.88 -17.64
C LEU A 19 23.63 18.65 -19.03
N ARG A 20 22.41 19.15 -19.22
CA ARG A 20 21.73 19.10 -20.52
C ARG A 20 22.46 19.90 -21.59
N ALA A 21 22.96 21.08 -21.25
CA ALA A 21 23.75 21.90 -22.16
C ALA A 21 25.05 21.20 -22.58
N LEU A 22 25.75 20.55 -21.65
CA LEU A 22 26.94 19.76 -21.94
C LEU A 22 26.63 18.57 -22.85
N LEU A 23 25.57 17.83 -22.60
CA LEU A 23 25.15 16.70 -23.44
C LEU A 23 24.84 17.18 -24.86
N ALA A 24 24.15 18.30 -25.00
CA ALA A 24 23.87 18.91 -26.32
C ALA A 24 25.15 19.31 -27.06
N GLN A 25 26.17 19.89 -26.38
CA GLN A 25 27.45 20.21 -26.98
C GLN A 25 28.20 18.99 -27.50
N HIS A 26 28.00 17.82 -26.89
CA HIS A 26 28.60 16.56 -27.31
C HIS A 26 27.74 15.75 -28.28
N GLY A 27 26.62 16.32 -28.79
CA GLY A 27 25.72 15.65 -29.73
C GLY A 27 24.95 14.48 -29.12
N ILE A 28 24.92 14.36 -27.79
CA ILE A 28 24.17 13.32 -27.10
C ILE A 28 22.73 13.82 -26.94
N ALA A 29 21.79 13.17 -27.64
CA ALA A 29 20.38 13.44 -27.46
C ALA A 29 19.98 13.08 -26.01
N VAL A 30 19.47 14.06 -25.29
CA VAL A 30 18.80 13.81 -24.02
C VAL A 30 17.34 13.61 -24.36
N ASP A 31 16.81 12.43 -24.10
CA ASP A 31 15.38 12.25 -24.13
C ASP A 31 14.74 13.31 -23.24
N GLU A 32 13.99 14.23 -23.83
CA GLU A 32 13.14 15.12 -23.07
C GLU A 32 12.31 14.20 -22.15
N PRO A 33 12.23 14.48 -20.83
CA PRO A 33 11.33 13.70 -19.98
C PRO A 33 9.99 13.77 -20.70
N GLU A 34 9.52 12.62 -21.17
CA GLU A 34 8.29 12.50 -21.98
C GLU A 34 7.30 13.48 -21.39
N ASN A 35 6.96 14.48 -22.18
CA ASN A 35 6.09 15.59 -21.78
C ASN A 35 4.92 14.97 -21.04
N MET A 36 4.92 15.09 -19.69
CA MET A 36 4.01 14.31 -18.84
C MET A 36 2.63 14.48 -19.46
N SER A 37 2.21 13.44 -20.18
CA SER A 37 0.91 13.42 -20.86
C SER A 37 -0.11 13.99 -19.91
N PRO A 38 -0.99 14.92 -20.34
CA PRO A 38 -1.91 15.59 -19.43
C PRO A 38 -2.48 14.56 -18.49
N ARG A 39 -2.26 14.73 -17.18
CA ARG A 39 -2.64 13.75 -16.14
C ARG A 39 -4.03 13.29 -16.48
N LYS A 40 -4.19 12.00 -16.81
CA LYS A 40 -5.51 11.43 -17.05
C LYS A 40 -6.42 11.94 -15.94
N PRO A 41 -7.62 12.45 -16.26
CA PRO A 41 -8.50 13.02 -15.23
C PRO A 41 -8.59 12.04 -14.08
N ALA A 42 -8.39 12.54 -12.86
CA ALA A 42 -8.39 11.71 -11.67
C ALA A 42 -9.71 10.94 -11.62
N LEU A 43 -9.64 9.62 -11.41
CA LEU A 43 -10.84 8.79 -11.25
C LEU A 43 -11.71 9.38 -10.13
N SER A 44 -13.02 9.39 -10.33
CA SER A 44 -13.96 9.71 -9.23
C SER A 44 -13.73 8.74 -8.07
N LEU A 45 -14.12 9.13 -6.87
CA LEU A 45 -13.92 8.30 -5.68
C LEU A 45 -14.66 6.97 -5.78
N GLU A 46 -15.86 6.96 -6.39
CA GLU A 46 -16.64 5.73 -6.68
C GLU A 46 -15.86 4.78 -7.60
N LYS A 47 -15.26 5.30 -8.66
CA LYS A 47 -14.43 4.50 -9.56
C LYS A 47 -13.18 3.96 -8.87
N LYS A 48 -12.59 4.74 -7.94
CA LYS A 48 -11.46 4.27 -7.12
C LYS A 48 -11.88 3.14 -6.18
N VAL A 49 -13.06 3.23 -5.54
CA VAL A 49 -13.60 2.15 -4.69
C VAL A 49 -13.84 0.89 -5.49
N ALA A 50 -14.45 1.01 -6.68
CA ALA A 50 -14.69 -0.13 -7.55
C ALA A 50 -13.36 -0.78 -8.00
N LEU A 51 -12.38 0.02 -8.38
CA LEU A 51 -11.04 -0.47 -8.75
C LEU A 51 -10.34 -1.14 -7.55
N PHE A 52 -10.39 -0.55 -6.36
CA PHE A 52 -9.83 -1.15 -5.16
C PHE A 52 -10.42 -2.55 -4.90
N ARG A 53 -11.74 -2.69 -4.97
CA ARG A 53 -12.40 -3.98 -4.79
C ARG A 53 -12.01 -5.01 -5.85
N SER A 54 -11.80 -4.59 -7.09
CA SER A 54 -11.40 -5.51 -8.17
C SER A 54 -9.95 -5.99 -8.03
N LEU A 55 -9.05 -5.16 -7.50
CA LEU A 55 -7.64 -5.51 -7.34
C LEU A 55 -7.35 -6.30 -6.06
N PHE A 56 -7.94 -5.88 -4.93
CA PHE A 56 -7.65 -6.45 -3.61
C PHE A 56 -8.76 -7.40 -3.13
N GLN A 57 -9.02 -8.42 -3.93
CA GLN A 57 -10.02 -9.45 -3.62
C GLN A 57 -9.46 -10.43 -2.59
N GLY A 58 -9.92 -10.28 -1.34
CA GLY A 58 -9.63 -11.19 -0.25
C GLY A 58 -10.90 -11.84 0.29
N ARG A 59 -10.87 -12.26 1.57
CA ARG A 59 -12.04 -12.79 2.24
C ARG A 59 -13.18 -11.78 2.22
N GLU A 60 -14.37 -12.24 1.90
CA GLU A 60 -15.58 -11.42 1.82
C GLU A 60 -16.32 -11.30 3.15
N ASP A 61 -16.08 -12.25 4.07
CA ASP A 61 -16.79 -12.37 5.35
C ASP A 61 -16.14 -11.57 6.48
N VAL A 62 -14.89 -11.10 6.30
CA VAL A 62 -14.13 -10.39 7.33
C VAL A 62 -13.09 -9.47 6.73
N PHE A 63 -12.89 -8.33 7.37
CA PHE A 63 -11.74 -7.46 7.09
C PHE A 63 -11.12 -6.97 8.41
N ALA A 64 -9.90 -6.47 8.36
CA ALA A 64 -9.26 -5.84 9.49
C ALA A 64 -9.37 -4.32 9.39
N ARG A 65 -9.47 -3.63 10.52
CA ARG A 65 -9.37 -2.18 10.63
C ARG A 65 -8.23 -1.81 11.55
N ARG A 66 -7.50 -0.76 11.16
CA ARG A 66 -6.43 -0.23 12.00
C ARG A 66 -7.02 0.45 13.24
N TRP A 67 -6.45 0.16 14.40
CA TRP A 67 -6.71 0.88 15.63
C TRP A 67 -5.49 1.71 16.03
N PHE A 68 -5.73 2.76 16.77
CA PHE A 68 -4.69 3.62 17.34
C PHE A 68 -5.10 4.02 18.77
N SER A 69 -4.18 3.85 19.72
CA SER A 69 -4.35 4.26 21.11
C SER A 69 -3.69 5.60 21.35
N GLN A 70 -4.46 6.62 21.65
CA GLN A 70 -3.92 7.95 21.96
C GLN A 70 -3.11 7.94 23.26
N THR A 71 -3.47 7.08 24.23
CA THR A 71 -2.80 7.00 25.52
C THR A 71 -1.41 6.39 25.43
N THR A 72 -1.23 5.36 24.57
CA THR A 72 0.02 4.60 24.50
C THR A 72 0.80 4.84 23.22
N GLY A 73 0.24 5.55 22.24
CA GLY A 73 0.80 5.74 20.89
C GLY A 73 0.83 4.45 20.04
N LYS A 74 0.39 3.32 20.60
CA LYS A 74 0.42 2.03 19.90
C LYS A 74 -0.69 1.95 18.85
N SER A 75 -0.42 1.21 17.81
CA SER A 75 -1.38 0.89 16.76
C SER A 75 -1.27 -0.55 16.32
N GLY A 76 -2.29 -1.07 15.65
CA GLY A 76 -2.30 -2.41 15.10
C GLY A 76 -3.56 -2.63 14.28
N TYR A 77 -3.78 -3.86 13.85
CA TYR A 77 -4.97 -4.25 13.12
C TYR A 77 -5.76 -5.28 13.90
N GLN A 78 -7.07 -5.23 13.79
CA GLN A 78 -7.98 -6.21 14.38
C GLN A 78 -9.14 -6.48 13.41
N PRO A 79 -9.73 -7.69 13.42
CA PRO A 79 -10.92 -7.97 12.63
C PRO A 79 -12.07 -7.09 13.12
N VAL A 80 -12.88 -6.60 12.18
CA VAL A 80 -14.09 -5.84 12.51
C VAL A 80 -15.19 -6.80 12.89
N CYS A 81 -15.81 -6.55 14.04
CA CYS A 81 -16.88 -7.38 14.59
C CYS A 81 -18.08 -6.50 14.91
N VAL A 82 -19.27 -6.93 14.48
CA VAL A 82 -20.53 -6.21 14.73
C VAL A 82 -20.79 -6.06 16.22
N ARG A 83 -20.40 -7.06 17.04
CA ARG A 83 -20.55 -7.07 18.49
C ARG A 83 -19.38 -6.42 19.24
N GLU A 84 -18.54 -5.67 18.55
CA GLU A 84 -17.40 -5.02 19.21
C GLU A 84 -17.89 -4.00 20.25
N TRP A 85 -17.37 -4.13 21.49
CA TRP A 85 -17.74 -3.31 22.67
C TRP A 85 -19.16 -3.54 23.19
N ASP A 86 -19.91 -4.50 22.66
CA ASP A 86 -21.16 -4.95 23.27
C ASP A 86 -20.88 -5.56 24.65
N ARG A 87 -21.52 -5.03 25.68
CA ARG A 87 -21.26 -5.44 27.08
C ARG A 87 -21.65 -6.87 27.38
N GLU A 88 -22.63 -7.40 26.66
CA GLU A 88 -23.15 -8.76 26.85
C GLU A 88 -22.25 -9.78 26.12
N PHE A 89 -21.78 -9.46 24.91
CA PHE A 89 -21.13 -10.43 24.02
C PHE A 89 -19.62 -10.23 23.92
N CYS A 90 -19.09 -9.01 24.12
CA CYS A 90 -17.69 -8.70 23.87
C CYS A 90 -16.88 -8.63 25.17
N ASN A 91 -15.97 -9.59 25.35
CA ASN A 91 -15.04 -9.60 26.47
C ASN A 91 -13.59 -9.73 25.99
N LYS A 92 -13.02 -8.61 25.54
CA LYS A 92 -11.62 -8.54 25.03
C LYS A 92 -10.56 -8.83 26.10
N LYS A 93 -10.92 -8.80 27.41
CA LYS A 93 -10.00 -9.18 28.48
C LYS A 93 -9.86 -10.71 28.58
N LYS A 94 -10.91 -11.44 28.25
CA LYS A 94 -10.97 -12.90 28.36
C LYS A 94 -10.58 -13.61 27.06
N PHE A 95 -10.98 -13.08 25.90
CA PHE A 95 -10.79 -13.72 24.61
C PHE A 95 -10.12 -12.78 23.60
N LYS A 96 -9.23 -13.32 22.78
CA LYS A 96 -8.80 -12.67 21.54
C LYS A 96 -9.94 -12.74 20.52
N CYS A 97 -10.06 -11.71 19.64
CA CYS A 97 -11.14 -11.67 18.65
C CYS A 97 -11.18 -12.91 17.74
N ALA A 98 -10.02 -13.48 17.41
CA ALA A 98 -9.94 -14.70 16.59
C ALA A 98 -10.52 -15.95 17.28
N GLU A 99 -10.54 -15.98 18.62
CA GLU A 99 -10.95 -17.12 19.45
C GLU A 99 -12.31 -16.87 20.13
N CYS A 100 -12.91 -15.69 19.93
CA CYS A 100 -14.14 -15.30 20.62
C CYS A 100 -15.33 -16.15 20.12
N PRO A 101 -16.07 -16.83 21.02
CA PRO A 101 -17.23 -17.64 20.65
C PRO A 101 -18.40 -16.79 20.14
N ASN A 102 -18.46 -15.52 20.53
CA ASN A 102 -19.53 -14.59 20.17
C ASN A 102 -19.15 -13.68 18.97
N ARG A 103 -18.05 -13.99 18.30
CA ARG A 103 -17.60 -13.17 17.15
C ARG A 103 -18.61 -13.20 16.01
N GLU A 104 -18.89 -12.02 15.50
CA GLU A 104 -19.72 -11.82 14.32
C GLU A 104 -18.98 -10.82 13.42
N PHE A 105 -18.25 -11.35 12.45
CA PHE A 105 -17.41 -10.51 11.61
C PHE A 105 -18.26 -9.74 10.59
N GLN A 106 -17.76 -8.57 10.23
CA GLN A 106 -18.38 -7.69 9.24
C GLN A 106 -17.62 -7.82 7.91
N PRO A 107 -18.36 -7.99 6.79
CA PRO A 107 -17.76 -7.90 5.46
C PRO A 107 -17.26 -6.47 5.16
N LEU A 108 -16.24 -6.38 4.30
CA LEU A 108 -15.70 -5.10 3.84
C LEU A 108 -16.71 -4.39 2.93
N GLY A 109 -17.31 -3.31 3.43
CA GLY A 109 -18.31 -2.53 2.74
C GLY A 109 -17.74 -1.43 1.84
N TYR A 110 -18.63 -0.83 1.03
CA TYR A 110 -18.30 0.34 0.20
C TYR A 110 -17.77 1.50 1.05
N ASP A 111 -18.46 1.83 2.15
CA ASP A 111 -18.10 2.96 3.02
C ASP A 111 -16.76 2.79 3.72
N ASP A 112 -16.36 1.55 4.03
CA ASP A 112 -15.07 1.26 4.64
C ASP A 112 -13.93 1.55 3.65
N ILE A 113 -14.08 1.11 2.41
CA ILE A 113 -13.11 1.40 1.33
C ILE A 113 -13.11 2.89 1.00
N TYR A 114 -14.29 3.51 0.92
CA TYR A 114 -14.42 4.95 0.66
C TYR A 114 -13.62 5.76 1.69
N ARG A 115 -13.84 5.52 2.99
CA ARG A 115 -13.13 6.19 4.08
C ARG A 115 -11.63 5.92 4.08
N HIS A 116 -11.23 4.70 3.70
CA HIS A 116 -9.83 4.34 3.54
C HIS A 116 -9.16 5.19 2.46
N LEU A 117 -9.76 5.27 1.28
CA LEU A 117 -9.24 6.03 0.14
C LEU A 117 -9.32 7.55 0.34
N GLU A 118 -10.28 8.03 1.13
CA GLU A 118 -10.41 9.44 1.49
C GLU A 118 -9.26 9.90 2.41
N GLY A 119 -8.76 9.02 3.27
CA GLY A 119 -7.59 9.28 4.11
C GLY A 119 -7.73 10.40 5.15
N LYS A 120 -8.94 10.82 5.49
CA LYS A 120 -9.21 11.99 6.36
C LYS A 120 -8.92 11.77 7.84
N ASP A 121 -8.79 10.52 8.32
CA ASP A 121 -8.49 10.28 9.74
C ASP A 121 -6.99 10.47 10.01
N PRO A 122 -6.58 11.49 10.78
CA PRO A 122 -5.18 11.78 11.06
C PRO A 122 -4.46 10.64 11.81
N ASN A 123 -5.22 9.82 12.56
CA ASN A 123 -4.68 8.66 13.27
C ASN A 123 -4.69 7.38 12.40
N GLY A 124 -5.21 7.46 11.18
CA GLY A 124 -5.26 6.35 10.23
C GLY A 124 -6.17 5.20 10.69
N ARG A 125 -7.19 5.45 11.53
CA ARG A 125 -8.13 4.40 12.00
C ARG A 125 -9.07 3.92 10.90
N ASN A 126 -9.16 4.65 9.78
CA ASN A 126 -9.91 4.25 8.59
C ASN A 126 -9.11 3.34 7.64
N VAL A 127 -7.85 3.03 7.97
CA VAL A 127 -7.07 2.10 7.15
C VAL A 127 -7.63 0.69 7.32
N VAL A 128 -7.97 0.07 6.19
CA VAL A 128 -8.48 -1.30 6.13
C VAL A 128 -7.36 -2.28 5.78
N GLY A 129 -7.48 -3.50 6.24
CA GLY A 129 -6.63 -4.63 5.87
C GLY A 129 -7.49 -5.75 5.31
N VAL A 130 -7.06 -6.32 4.20
CA VAL A 130 -7.72 -7.43 3.54
C VAL A 130 -7.04 -8.74 3.93
N TYR A 131 -7.81 -9.77 4.24
CA TYR A 131 -7.30 -11.12 4.44
C TYR A 131 -7.13 -11.79 3.06
N ALA A 132 -5.89 -11.83 2.58
CA ALA A 132 -5.58 -12.27 1.22
C ALA A 132 -5.84 -13.77 0.97
N ILE A 133 -5.72 -14.62 2.00
CA ILE A 133 -5.93 -16.06 1.87
C ILE A 133 -7.42 -16.36 2.04
N LEU A 134 -8.01 -16.92 0.98
CA LEU A 134 -9.40 -17.33 0.92
C LEU A 134 -9.63 -18.66 1.70
N PRO A 135 -10.89 -19.00 2.06
CA PRO A 135 -11.18 -20.21 2.83
C PRO A 135 -10.71 -21.53 2.18
N ASP A 136 -10.58 -21.56 0.86
CA ASP A 136 -10.07 -22.69 0.08
C ASP A 136 -8.54 -22.72 -0.08
N ASN A 137 -7.81 -21.87 0.66
CA ASN A 137 -6.37 -21.69 0.60
C ASN A 137 -5.86 -21.17 -0.76
N THR A 138 -6.68 -20.44 -1.49
CA THR A 138 -6.27 -19.68 -2.67
C THR A 138 -6.04 -18.19 -2.33
N CYS A 139 -5.44 -17.45 -3.25
CA CYS A 139 -5.31 -16.00 -3.18
C CYS A 139 -5.38 -15.39 -4.58
N ARG A 140 -5.75 -14.11 -4.68
CA ARG A 140 -5.81 -13.35 -5.92
C ARG A 140 -4.71 -12.32 -6.07
N PHE A 141 -3.92 -12.15 -5.05
CA PHE A 141 -2.73 -11.27 -5.08
C PHE A 141 -1.67 -11.73 -4.09
N LEU A 142 -0.45 -11.32 -4.36
CA LEU A 142 0.70 -11.43 -3.46
C LEU A 142 1.22 -10.02 -3.19
N CYS A 143 1.63 -9.76 -1.96
CA CYS A 143 2.33 -8.55 -1.56
C CYS A 143 3.66 -8.92 -0.92
N CYS A 144 4.74 -8.36 -1.46
CA CYS A 144 6.04 -8.39 -0.80
C CYS A 144 6.28 -7.04 -0.13
N ASP A 145 6.63 -7.06 1.15
CA ASP A 145 6.88 -5.89 1.98
C ASP A 145 8.39 -5.67 2.13
N PHE A 146 8.85 -4.48 1.78
CA PHE A 146 10.25 -4.07 1.83
C PHE A 146 10.38 -2.89 2.81
N ASP A 147 10.81 -3.19 4.01
CA ASP A 147 11.06 -2.20 5.06
C ASP A 147 12.55 -1.98 5.26
N ASP A 148 12.98 -0.73 5.28
CA ASP A 148 14.34 -0.36 5.71
C ASP A 148 14.32 0.09 7.16
N LYS A 149 14.67 -0.81 8.06
CA LYS A 149 14.77 -0.53 9.49
C LYS A 149 16.06 0.20 9.87
N SER A 150 17.11 0.09 9.03
CA SER A 150 18.43 0.64 9.30
C SER A 150 18.66 2.01 8.67
N CYS A 151 17.86 2.39 7.67
CA CYS A 151 18.06 3.59 6.83
C CYS A 151 19.43 3.64 6.09
N GLU A 152 20.23 2.57 6.14
CA GLU A 152 21.61 2.60 5.61
C GLU A 152 21.72 2.16 4.15
N HIS A 153 20.83 1.28 3.66
CA HIS A 153 21.02 0.67 2.33
C HIS A 153 19.88 0.89 1.35
N GLY A 154 18.80 1.46 1.81
CA GLY A 154 17.64 1.82 1.00
C GLY A 154 16.91 0.60 0.43
N TYR A 155 15.70 0.33 0.94
CA TYR A 155 14.78 -0.67 0.41
C TYR A 155 14.64 -0.63 -1.13
N GLN A 156 15.00 0.50 -1.76
CA GLN A 156 14.91 0.69 -3.20
C GLN A 156 15.76 -0.32 -3.99
N LYS A 157 16.94 -0.68 -3.52
CA LYS A 157 17.81 -1.66 -4.19
C LYS A 157 17.14 -3.03 -4.23
N ASP A 158 16.56 -3.45 -3.12
CA ASP A 158 15.88 -4.73 -3.01
C ASP A 158 14.61 -4.78 -3.87
N VAL A 159 13.83 -3.69 -3.85
CA VAL A 159 12.66 -3.53 -4.71
C VAL A 159 13.03 -3.61 -6.19
N ILE A 160 14.08 -2.88 -6.61
CA ILE A 160 14.54 -2.88 -8.01
C ILE A 160 15.00 -4.28 -8.42
N ALA A 161 15.76 -4.97 -7.56
CA ALA A 161 16.21 -6.32 -7.82
C ALA A 161 15.03 -7.29 -7.96
N TYR A 162 14.08 -7.25 -7.04
CA TYR A 162 12.88 -8.08 -7.06
C TYR A 162 12.04 -7.86 -8.32
N VAL A 163 11.73 -6.60 -8.63
CA VAL A 163 10.94 -6.25 -9.82
C VAL A 163 11.70 -6.58 -11.11
N GLY A 164 13.05 -6.48 -11.10
CA GLY A 164 13.89 -6.93 -12.20
C GLY A 164 13.73 -8.41 -12.49
N VAL A 165 13.72 -9.26 -11.45
CA VAL A 165 13.46 -10.70 -11.59
C VAL A 165 12.05 -10.95 -12.13
N CYS A 166 11.04 -10.26 -11.56
CA CYS A 166 9.66 -10.38 -12.07
C CYS A 166 9.57 -10.05 -13.56
N ARG A 167 10.21 -8.97 -13.99
CA ARG A 167 10.24 -8.54 -15.40
C ARG A 167 10.90 -9.59 -16.30
N ASN A 168 12.03 -10.16 -15.87
CA ASN A 168 12.73 -11.19 -16.64
C ASN A 168 11.89 -12.46 -16.81
N TRP A 169 11.00 -12.74 -15.88
CA TRP A 169 10.08 -13.87 -15.92
C TRP A 169 8.72 -13.54 -16.55
N GLY A 170 8.52 -12.29 -17.02
CA GLY A 170 7.26 -11.85 -17.60
C GLY A 170 6.12 -11.70 -16.58
N ILE A 171 6.45 -11.53 -15.28
CA ILE A 171 5.47 -11.36 -14.21
C ILE A 171 5.21 -9.87 -13.99
N PRO A 172 3.99 -9.37 -14.22
CA PRO A 172 3.63 -7.99 -13.90
C PRO A 172 3.71 -7.73 -12.39
N ALA A 173 4.52 -6.75 -12.00
CA ALA A 173 4.70 -6.36 -10.61
C ALA A 173 4.55 -4.84 -10.45
N TYR A 174 3.82 -4.40 -9.44
CA TYR A 174 3.45 -3.00 -9.22
C TYR A 174 4.04 -2.52 -7.90
N ILE A 175 4.76 -1.41 -7.93
CA ILE A 175 5.43 -0.83 -6.76
C ILE A 175 4.51 0.21 -6.13
N GLU A 176 4.30 0.09 -4.82
CA GLU A 176 3.66 1.09 -3.99
C GLU A 176 4.65 1.57 -2.92
N ARG A 177 4.78 2.87 -2.73
CA ARG A 177 5.55 3.42 -1.62
C ARG A 177 4.76 3.25 -0.32
N SER A 178 5.40 2.72 0.72
CA SER A 178 4.75 2.56 2.02
C SER A 178 4.32 3.90 2.61
N ARG A 179 3.34 3.89 3.48
CA ARG A 179 2.81 5.08 4.14
C ARG A 179 3.85 5.83 4.97
N SER A 180 4.81 5.13 5.56
CA SER A 180 5.91 5.75 6.32
C SER A 180 6.89 6.49 5.42
N GLY A 181 6.92 6.16 4.13
CA GLY A 181 7.90 6.66 3.18
C GLY A 181 9.24 5.92 3.21
N ASN A 182 9.47 5.04 4.19
CA ASN A 182 10.73 4.30 4.40
C ASN A 182 10.62 2.83 4.00
N GLY A 183 9.77 2.51 3.06
CA GLY A 183 9.56 1.16 2.55
C GLY A 183 8.72 1.17 1.30
N ALA A 184 8.50 -0.01 0.75
CA ALA A 184 7.63 -0.23 -0.40
C ALA A 184 6.92 -1.59 -0.31
N HIS A 185 5.77 -1.65 -0.93
CA HIS A 185 5.07 -2.90 -1.22
C HIS A 185 5.22 -3.21 -2.70
N VAL A 186 5.47 -4.45 -3.05
CA VAL A 186 5.41 -4.92 -4.44
C VAL A 186 4.24 -5.88 -4.58
N TRP A 187 3.29 -5.51 -5.41
CA TRP A 187 2.05 -6.23 -5.65
C TRP A 187 2.13 -7.04 -6.93
N ILE A 188 1.74 -8.31 -6.86
CA ILE A 188 1.50 -9.19 -7.99
C ILE A 188 0.03 -9.59 -7.94
N LEU A 189 -0.71 -9.30 -9.01
CA LEU A 189 -2.14 -9.55 -9.11
C LEU A 189 -2.37 -10.75 -10.02
N PHE A 190 -3.28 -11.62 -9.67
CA PHE A 190 -3.61 -12.82 -10.43
C PHE A 190 -5.01 -12.70 -11.04
N ASP A 191 -5.13 -12.98 -12.33
CA ASP A 191 -6.42 -12.95 -13.03
C ASP A 191 -7.39 -14.00 -12.46
N GLU A 192 -6.86 -15.17 -12.07
CA GLU A 192 -7.58 -16.26 -11.44
C GLU A 192 -7.02 -16.56 -10.05
N PRO A 193 -7.83 -17.09 -9.11
CA PRO A 193 -7.33 -17.52 -7.81
C PRO A 193 -6.30 -18.65 -7.97
N ILE A 194 -5.15 -18.49 -7.35
CA ILE A 194 -4.12 -19.53 -7.32
C ILE A 194 -3.90 -20.01 -5.88
N LYS A 195 -3.39 -21.22 -5.72
CA LYS A 195 -3.08 -21.74 -4.38
C LYS A 195 -2.04 -20.85 -3.70
N ALA A 196 -2.32 -20.39 -2.49
CA ALA A 196 -1.44 -19.49 -1.74
C ALA A 196 -0.02 -20.04 -1.56
N LYS A 197 0.14 -21.37 -1.45
CA LYS A 197 1.45 -22.04 -1.42
C LYS A 197 2.23 -21.91 -2.72
N THR A 198 1.54 -21.73 -3.86
CA THR A 198 2.17 -21.56 -5.18
C THR A 198 2.54 -20.09 -5.43
N ALA A 199 1.77 -19.15 -4.87
CA ALA A 199 2.08 -17.73 -4.94
C ALA A 199 3.34 -17.33 -4.16
N ARG A 200 3.71 -18.10 -3.14
CA ARG A 200 4.85 -17.88 -2.24
C ARG A 200 6.14 -18.45 -2.83
#